data_2d1dd74239dc77a6720e1f67b5fbe612
#
_entry.id   2d1dd74239dc77a6720e1f67b5fbe612
#
_cell.length_a   1.000
_cell.length_b   1.000
_cell.length_c   1.000
_cell.angle_alpha   90.00
_cell.angle_beta   90.00
_cell.angle_gamma   90.00
#
_symmetry.space_group_name_H-M   'P 1'
#
loop_
_entity.id
_entity.type
_entity.pdbx_description
1 polymer ?
#
loop_
_entity_poly.entity_id
_entity_poly.type
_entity_poly.pdbx_seq_one_letter_code
_entity_poly.pdbx_strand_id
1 'polypeptide(L)'
;MSARLKDSAASIAAACAAAFSVSAAAQALVPFQVDGREIRASLTGAPGDVGRGLEVVRAREEVNCLLCHSVPGTSDRFMGNLGPPLAGAGARFSAGQLRLWLVDAKRVVPETIMPSYYRVEGLNMVATRYRGKPILDAQQIEDAVAYLATLKDPPK
;
A
#
# COMPACT_ATOMS: atom_id res chain seq x y z
N MET A 1 -2.14 -69.11 -44.97
CA MET A 1 -3.10 -67.98 -44.82
C MET A 1 -2.51 -67.09 -43.79
N SER A 2 -1.89 -65.97 -44.22
CA SER A 2 -1.13 -65.04 -43.41
C SER A 2 -2.00 -63.84 -43.06
N ALA A 3 -2.22 -63.63 -41.77
CA ALA A 3 -2.84 -62.44 -41.30
C ALA A 3 -1.72 -61.43 -40.81
N ARG A 4 -1.60 -60.27 -41.45
CA ARG A 4 -0.67 -59.20 -41.10
C ARG A 4 -1.29 -58.34 -39.97
N LEU A 5 -0.63 -58.33 -38.85
CA LEU A 5 -0.91 -57.33 -37.84
C LEU A 5 -0.34 -55.95 -38.29
N LYS A 6 -1.18 -54.96 -38.32
CA LYS A 6 -0.77 -53.59 -38.59
C LYS A 6 -0.38 -52.93 -37.26
N ASP A 7 0.88 -52.52 -37.19
CA ASP A 7 1.40 -51.70 -36.07
C ASP A 7 0.81 -50.29 -36.11
N SER A 8 0.04 -49.95 -35.09
CA SER A 8 -0.40 -48.59 -34.85
C SER A 8 0.62 -47.90 -33.92
N ALA A 9 1.47 -47.11 -34.51
CA ALA A 9 2.35 -46.21 -33.76
C ALA A 9 1.52 -45.07 -33.17
N ALA A 10 1.32 -45.14 -31.89
CA ALA A 10 0.73 -44.03 -31.14
C ALA A 10 1.78 -42.92 -30.90
N SER A 11 1.65 -41.83 -31.62
CA SER A 11 2.46 -40.62 -31.40
C SER A 11 2.05 -39.96 -30.08
N ILE A 12 2.89 -40.05 -29.07
CA ILE A 12 2.73 -39.31 -27.80
C ILE A 12 3.23 -37.90 -28.06
N ALA A 13 2.30 -36.97 -28.23
CA ALA A 13 2.59 -35.54 -28.25
C ALA A 13 2.90 -35.08 -26.81
N ALA A 14 4.18 -34.87 -26.52
CA ALA A 14 4.59 -34.25 -25.27
C ALA A 14 4.23 -32.76 -25.29
N ALA A 15 3.13 -32.41 -24.63
CA ALA A 15 2.78 -31.01 -24.37
C ALA A 15 3.71 -30.46 -23.28
N CYS A 16 4.72 -29.66 -23.67
CA CYS A 16 5.52 -28.86 -22.76
C CYS A 16 4.64 -27.78 -22.13
N ALA A 17 4.13 -28.00 -20.93
CA ALA A 17 3.52 -27.00 -20.12
C ALA A 17 4.64 -26.06 -19.61
N ALA A 18 4.81 -24.92 -20.26
CA ALA A 18 5.68 -23.84 -19.76
C ALA A 18 5.03 -23.29 -18.48
N ALA A 19 5.53 -23.74 -17.33
CA ALA A 19 5.18 -23.16 -16.04
C ALA A 19 5.79 -21.74 -15.98
N PHE A 20 4.96 -20.74 -16.18
CA PHE A 20 5.32 -19.36 -15.85
C PHE A 20 5.45 -19.25 -14.34
N SER A 21 6.68 -19.37 -13.84
CA SER A 21 7.01 -19.04 -12.47
C SER A 21 6.84 -17.52 -12.31
N VAL A 22 5.70 -17.09 -11.77
CA VAL A 22 5.55 -15.71 -11.29
C VAL A 22 6.45 -15.57 -10.08
N SER A 23 7.69 -15.12 -10.31
CA SER A 23 8.54 -14.65 -9.23
C SER A 23 7.81 -13.51 -8.53
N ALA A 24 7.38 -13.71 -7.29
CA ALA A 24 7.00 -12.63 -6.41
C ALA A 24 8.26 -11.79 -6.16
N ALA A 25 8.51 -10.82 -7.03
CA ALA A 25 9.55 -9.84 -6.80
C ALA A 25 9.22 -9.14 -5.47
N ALA A 26 10.13 -9.25 -4.49
CA ALA A 26 10.07 -8.41 -3.30
C ALA A 26 9.91 -6.97 -3.82
N GLN A 27 8.85 -6.28 -3.41
CA GLN A 27 8.58 -4.93 -3.87
C GLN A 27 9.72 -4.03 -3.38
N ALA A 28 10.67 -3.76 -4.29
CA ALA A 28 11.75 -2.84 -4.00
C ALA A 28 11.16 -1.46 -3.70
N LEU A 29 11.65 -0.82 -2.64
CA LEU A 29 11.26 0.54 -2.34
C LEU A 29 11.62 1.44 -3.53
N VAL A 30 10.63 2.18 -4.02
CA VAL A 30 10.89 3.24 -4.99
C VAL A 30 11.64 4.37 -4.26
N PRO A 31 12.80 4.80 -4.77
CA PRO A 31 13.52 5.92 -4.18
C PRO A 31 12.67 7.20 -4.21
N PHE A 32 12.73 7.99 -3.16
CA PHE A 32 12.04 9.25 -3.08
C PHE A 32 12.94 10.34 -2.49
N GLN A 33 12.63 11.60 -2.79
CA GLN A 33 13.31 12.76 -2.22
C GLN A 33 12.34 13.53 -1.33
N VAL A 34 12.85 13.92 -0.16
CA VAL A 34 12.13 14.81 0.76
C VAL A 34 12.62 16.22 0.52
N ASP A 35 11.71 17.12 0.15
CA ASP A 35 11.96 18.54 -0.06
C ASP A 35 11.26 19.34 1.05
N GLY A 36 12.04 19.81 2.01
CA GLY A 36 11.50 20.44 3.19
C GLY A 36 10.61 19.49 4.01
N ARG A 37 9.31 19.69 3.99
CA ARG A 37 8.32 18.90 4.73
C ARG A 37 7.35 18.14 3.82
N GLU A 38 7.78 17.79 2.62
CA GLU A 38 6.95 17.07 1.66
C GLU A 38 7.76 16.16 0.74
N ILE A 39 7.09 15.18 0.11
CA ILE A 39 7.57 14.40 -1.03
C ILE A 39 6.72 14.84 -2.21
N ARG A 40 7.25 15.71 -3.08
CA ARG A 40 6.47 16.31 -4.18
C ARG A 40 6.13 15.32 -5.27
N ALA A 41 7.11 14.54 -5.68
CA ALA A 41 6.94 13.53 -6.73
C ALA A 41 6.09 12.36 -6.22
N SER A 42 5.19 11.86 -7.09
CA SER A 42 4.53 10.58 -6.83
C SER A 42 5.56 9.46 -6.77
N LEU A 43 5.38 8.50 -5.86
CA LEU A 43 6.26 7.34 -5.74
C LEU A 43 6.19 6.44 -6.97
N THR A 44 5.05 6.38 -7.65
CA THR A 44 4.83 5.51 -8.81
C THR A 44 4.86 6.25 -10.14
N GLY A 45 4.82 7.58 -10.11
CA GLY A 45 4.58 8.38 -11.31
C GLY A 45 3.14 8.30 -11.83
N ALA A 46 2.31 7.42 -11.26
CA ALA A 46 0.89 7.29 -11.57
C ALA A 46 0.04 8.00 -10.50
N PRO A 47 -1.16 8.49 -10.86
CA PRO A 47 -2.09 9.04 -9.88
C PRO A 47 -2.64 7.94 -8.98
N GLY A 48 -2.90 8.29 -7.72
CA GLY A 48 -3.65 7.44 -6.80
C GLY A 48 -5.15 7.40 -7.14
N ASP A 49 -5.80 6.33 -6.74
CA ASP A 49 -7.25 6.13 -6.85
C ASP A 49 -7.94 6.36 -5.51
N VAL A 50 -8.96 7.20 -5.50
CA VAL A 50 -9.69 7.59 -4.28
C VAL A 50 -10.42 6.40 -3.64
N GLY A 51 -11.02 5.52 -4.46
CA GLY A 51 -11.75 4.35 -3.99
C GLY A 51 -10.82 3.34 -3.31
N ARG A 52 -9.72 2.97 -3.98
CA ARG A 52 -8.68 2.12 -3.39
C ARG A 52 -8.05 2.76 -2.15
N GLY A 53 -7.87 4.09 -2.17
CA GLY A 53 -7.36 4.83 -1.02
C GLY A 53 -8.27 4.73 0.21
N LEU A 54 -9.58 4.79 0.02
CA LEU A 54 -10.55 4.54 1.09
C LEU A 54 -10.40 3.12 1.65
N GLU A 55 -10.27 2.11 0.78
CA GLU A 55 -10.08 0.73 1.22
C GLU A 55 -8.77 0.55 2.02
N VAL A 56 -7.67 1.16 1.56
CA VAL A 56 -6.39 1.18 2.31
C VAL A 56 -6.58 1.77 3.70
N VAL A 57 -7.23 2.94 3.81
CA VAL A 57 -7.44 3.63 5.10
C VAL A 57 -8.32 2.81 6.04
N ARG A 58 -9.28 2.04 5.52
CA ARG A 58 -10.20 1.19 6.29
C ARG A 58 -9.65 -0.20 6.62
N ALA A 59 -8.55 -0.61 6.00
CA ALA A 59 -7.93 -1.93 6.19
C ALA A 59 -7.44 -2.10 7.63
N ARG A 60 -8.22 -2.80 8.47
CA ARG A 60 -7.95 -2.95 9.91
C ARG A 60 -6.83 -3.94 10.24
N GLU A 61 -6.60 -4.91 9.38
CA GLU A 61 -5.63 -5.97 9.63
C GLU A 61 -4.20 -5.58 9.25
N GLU A 62 -4.04 -4.69 8.29
CA GLU A 62 -2.74 -4.32 7.74
C GLU A 62 -2.28 -2.94 8.20
N VAL A 63 -3.06 -1.91 7.95
CA VAL A 63 -2.68 -0.50 8.14
C VAL A 63 -3.29 0.08 9.40
N ASN A 64 -4.56 -0.21 9.62
CA ASN A 64 -5.34 0.14 10.81
C ASN A 64 -5.35 1.65 11.17
N CYS A 65 -5.53 2.52 10.18
CA CYS A 65 -5.67 3.96 10.43
C CYS A 65 -6.82 4.27 11.41
N LEU A 66 -7.89 3.48 11.33
CA LEU A 66 -9.08 3.60 12.20
C LEU A 66 -8.81 3.30 13.68
N LEU A 67 -7.69 2.64 14.01
CA LEU A 67 -7.29 2.46 15.40
C LEU A 67 -7.00 3.79 16.11
N CYS A 68 -6.45 4.76 15.36
CA CYS A 68 -6.00 6.02 15.90
C CYS A 68 -6.84 7.23 15.43
N HIS A 69 -7.43 7.16 14.24
CA HIS A 69 -8.10 8.27 13.60
C HIS A 69 -9.58 8.02 13.35
N SER A 70 -10.39 9.05 13.49
CA SER A 70 -11.74 9.05 12.94
C SER A 70 -11.71 9.45 11.46
N VAL A 71 -12.49 8.75 10.63
CA VAL A 71 -12.58 8.93 9.18
C VAL A 71 -14.01 9.37 8.85
N PRO A 72 -14.21 10.55 8.22
CA PRO A 72 -15.54 11.04 7.90
C PRO A 72 -16.17 10.22 6.78
N GLY A 73 -17.51 10.19 6.74
CA GLY A 73 -18.26 9.57 5.65
C GLY A 73 -18.22 8.04 5.62
N THR A 74 -17.70 7.39 6.66
CA THR A 74 -17.74 5.94 6.79
C THR A 74 -18.78 5.50 7.82
N SER A 75 -19.28 4.26 7.68
CA SER A 75 -20.17 3.62 8.64
C SER A 75 -19.42 2.87 9.75
N ASP A 76 -18.10 3.01 9.80
CA ASP A 76 -17.26 2.35 10.79
C ASP A 76 -17.57 2.89 12.20
N ARG A 77 -17.94 1.99 13.12
CA ARG A 77 -18.39 2.38 14.46
C ARG A 77 -17.28 2.58 15.47
N PHE A 78 -16.18 1.83 15.33
CA PHE A 78 -15.10 1.82 16.31
C PHE A 78 -13.87 2.49 15.70
N MET A 79 -13.84 3.82 15.79
CA MET A 79 -12.71 4.63 15.36
C MET A 79 -12.03 5.24 16.58
N GLY A 80 -10.68 5.25 16.56
CA GLY A 80 -9.89 5.82 17.64
C GLY A 80 -9.82 7.35 17.62
N ASN A 81 -9.27 7.90 18.67
CA ASN A 81 -9.04 9.34 18.87
C ASN A 81 -7.62 9.65 19.37
N LEU A 82 -6.69 8.71 19.23
CA LEU A 82 -5.27 8.93 19.56
C LEU A 82 -4.60 9.90 18.60
N GLY A 83 -5.01 9.85 17.33
CA GLY A 83 -4.62 10.80 16.29
C GLY A 83 -5.73 11.79 15.99
N PRO A 84 -5.41 12.91 15.32
CA PRO A 84 -6.41 13.90 14.93
C PRO A 84 -7.44 13.31 13.95
N PRO A 85 -8.68 13.82 13.91
CA PRO A 85 -9.63 13.46 12.87
C PRO A 85 -9.06 13.67 11.46
N LEU A 86 -9.31 12.73 10.55
CA LEU A 86 -8.89 12.86 9.15
C LEU A 86 -9.79 13.81 8.35
N ALA A 87 -10.95 14.20 8.89
CA ALA A 87 -11.75 15.28 8.35
C ALA A 87 -10.89 16.55 8.18
N GLY A 88 -10.97 17.19 7.03
CA GLY A 88 -10.18 18.36 6.68
C GLY A 88 -8.69 18.09 6.41
N ALA A 89 -8.23 16.85 6.37
CA ALA A 89 -6.82 16.53 6.10
C ALA A 89 -6.32 17.14 4.78
N GLY A 90 -7.12 16.99 3.72
CA GLY A 90 -6.81 17.56 2.41
C GLY A 90 -6.92 19.09 2.33
N ALA A 91 -7.55 19.75 3.32
CA ALA A 91 -7.53 21.21 3.43
C ALA A 91 -6.28 21.69 4.17
N ARG A 92 -5.78 20.91 5.14
CA ARG A 92 -4.61 21.26 5.96
C ARG A 92 -3.28 20.95 5.31
N PHE A 93 -3.23 19.93 4.45
CA PHE A 93 -1.98 19.42 3.90
C PHE A 93 -2.04 19.28 2.38
N SER A 94 -0.92 19.58 1.71
CA SER A 94 -0.73 19.24 0.30
C SER A 94 -0.61 17.72 0.12
N ALA A 95 -0.79 17.24 -1.12
CA ALA A 95 -0.56 15.83 -1.43
C ALA A 95 0.87 15.38 -1.07
N GLY A 96 1.88 16.24 -1.28
CA GLY A 96 3.27 15.96 -0.92
C GLY A 96 3.48 15.85 0.58
N GLN A 97 2.81 16.67 1.37
CA GLN A 97 2.84 16.60 2.82
C GLN A 97 2.12 15.34 3.34
N LEU A 98 0.94 15.02 2.80
CA LEU A 98 0.23 13.76 3.11
C LEU A 98 1.10 12.54 2.79
N ARG A 99 1.78 12.57 1.65
CA ARG A 99 2.71 11.51 1.24
C ARG A 99 3.84 11.34 2.26
N LEU A 100 4.47 12.43 2.71
CA LEU A 100 5.52 12.33 3.72
C LEU A 100 4.99 11.77 5.05
N TRP A 101 3.79 12.16 5.49
CA TRP A 101 3.17 11.60 6.68
C TRP A 101 3.01 10.08 6.60
N LEU A 102 2.60 9.55 5.46
CA LEU A 102 2.42 8.11 5.25
C LEU A 102 3.76 7.38 5.07
N VAL A 103 4.68 7.96 4.32
CA VAL A 103 5.99 7.36 4.05
C VAL A 103 6.83 7.26 5.32
N ASP A 104 7.00 8.38 6.02
CA ASP A 104 7.80 8.45 7.25
C ASP A 104 7.33 9.58 8.18
N ALA A 105 6.30 9.32 8.96
CA ALA A 105 5.72 10.27 9.91
C ALA A 105 6.76 10.86 10.89
N LYS A 106 7.80 10.11 11.23
CA LYS A 106 8.84 10.56 12.15
C LYS A 106 9.74 11.67 11.58
N ARG A 107 9.77 11.84 10.25
CA ARG A 107 10.41 12.99 9.61
C ARG A 107 9.60 14.28 9.78
N VAL A 108 8.30 14.16 10.03
CA VAL A 108 7.41 15.31 10.28
C VAL A 108 7.39 15.66 11.77
N VAL A 109 7.21 14.64 12.61
CA VAL A 109 7.22 14.72 14.09
C VAL A 109 8.02 13.55 14.65
N PRO A 110 9.25 13.74 15.14
CA PRO A 110 10.13 12.65 15.60
C PRO A 110 9.51 11.75 16.68
N GLU A 111 8.74 12.33 17.61
CA GLU A 111 8.13 11.62 18.73
C GLU A 111 6.76 11.01 18.41
N THR A 112 6.29 11.11 17.16
CA THR A 112 4.99 10.57 16.80
C THR A 112 4.91 9.05 17.00
N ILE A 113 3.76 8.60 17.47
CA ILE A 113 3.41 7.17 17.51
C ILE A 113 2.85 6.65 16.18
N MET A 114 2.55 7.55 15.23
CA MET A 114 2.10 7.16 13.89
C MET A 114 3.18 6.34 13.20
N PRO A 115 2.88 5.14 12.70
CA PRO A 115 3.86 4.32 11.99
C PRO A 115 4.36 4.97 10.71
N SER A 116 5.58 4.62 10.31
CA SER A 116 6.09 4.88 8.97
C SER A 116 5.69 3.69 8.08
N TYR A 117 4.79 3.89 7.13
CA TYR A 117 4.22 2.79 6.34
C TYR A 117 5.10 2.34 5.18
N TYR A 118 6.08 3.16 4.78
CA TYR A 118 6.95 2.88 3.63
C TYR A 118 8.44 2.73 4.00
N ARG A 119 8.79 2.92 5.23
CA ARG A 119 10.16 2.78 5.73
C ARG A 119 10.44 1.33 6.13
N VAL A 120 11.64 0.82 5.80
CA VAL A 120 12.09 -0.54 6.14
C VAL A 120 13.36 -0.57 6.99
N GLU A 121 14.11 0.55 7.05
CA GLU A 121 15.38 0.64 7.78
C GLU A 121 15.22 1.42 9.07
N GLY A 122 16.08 1.16 10.05
CA GLY A 122 16.10 1.85 11.34
C GLY A 122 14.84 1.62 12.17
N LEU A 123 14.14 0.51 11.96
CA LEU A 123 12.95 0.08 12.72
C LEU A 123 13.34 -0.94 13.77
N ASN A 124 12.68 -0.89 14.94
CA ASN A 124 12.84 -1.85 16.01
C ASN A 124 11.56 -2.69 16.16
N MET A 125 11.70 -3.94 16.60
CA MET A 125 10.58 -4.85 16.90
C MET A 125 9.58 -5.04 15.75
N VAL A 126 10.10 -5.11 14.53
CA VAL A 126 9.27 -5.29 13.33
C VAL A 126 8.66 -6.68 13.31
N ALA A 127 7.35 -6.77 13.14
CA ALA A 127 6.66 -8.05 12.99
C ALA A 127 7.25 -8.84 11.80
N THR A 128 7.37 -10.15 11.95
CA THR A 128 8.07 -11.02 10.97
C THR A 128 7.57 -10.83 9.54
N ARG A 129 6.25 -10.63 9.36
CA ARG A 129 5.64 -10.40 8.04
C ARG A 129 6.10 -9.12 7.33
N TYR A 130 6.65 -8.14 8.06
CA TYR A 130 7.12 -6.85 7.51
C TYR A 130 8.63 -6.68 7.52
N ARG A 131 9.40 -7.69 7.92
CA ARG A 131 10.87 -7.59 7.93
C ARG A 131 11.40 -7.39 6.51
N GLY A 132 12.12 -6.28 6.29
CA GLY A 132 12.73 -5.92 5.01
C GLY A 132 11.75 -5.49 3.92
N LYS A 133 10.48 -5.24 4.26
CA LYS A 133 9.47 -4.72 3.32
C LYS A 133 8.55 -3.70 3.98
N PRO A 134 7.99 -2.75 3.21
CA PRO A 134 7.09 -1.75 3.74
C PRO A 134 5.74 -2.37 4.14
N ILE A 135 4.97 -1.66 4.97
CA ILE A 135 3.59 -2.03 5.32
C ILE A 135 2.67 -1.77 4.13
N LEU A 136 2.84 -0.61 3.47
CA LEU A 136 2.14 -0.24 2.25
C LEU A 136 3.13 -0.19 1.08
N ASP A 137 2.71 -0.63 -0.08
CA ASP A 137 3.47 -0.42 -1.31
C ASP A 137 3.35 1.03 -1.82
N ALA A 138 4.12 1.35 -2.86
CA ALA A 138 4.15 2.71 -3.41
C ALA A 138 2.78 3.15 -3.95
N GLN A 139 2.03 2.25 -4.61
CA GLN A 139 0.72 2.58 -5.16
C GLN A 139 -0.32 2.74 -4.04
N GLN A 140 -0.28 1.91 -3.01
CA GLN A 140 -1.15 2.04 -1.84
C GLN A 140 -0.92 3.37 -1.11
N ILE A 141 0.32 3.86 -1.05
CA ILE A 141 0.61 5.21 -0.54
C ILE A 141 -0.07 6.27 -1.41
N GLU A 142 0.09 6.20 -2.74
CA GLU A 142 -0.54 7.18 -3.66
C GLU A 142 -2.07 7.13 -3.58
N ASP A 143 -2.66 5.94 -3.50
CA ASP A 143 -4.10 5.76 -3.36
C ASP A 143 -4.61 6.37 -2.04
N ALA A 144 -3.94 6.12 -0.93
CA ALA A 144 -4.28 6.72 0.36
C ALA A 144 -4.13 8.25 0.34
N VAL A 145 -3.07 8.79 -0.29
CA VAL A 145 -2.90 10.24 -0.49
C VAL A 145 -4.05 10.82 -1.30
N ALA A 146 -4.45 10.17 -2.40
CA ALA A 146 -5.57 10.61 -3.23
C ALA A 146 -6.87 10.70 -2.43
N TYR A 147 -7.18 9.68 -1.62
CA TYR A 147 -8.35 9.70 -0.76
C TYR A 147 -8.27 10.80 0.31
N LEU A 148 -7.17 10.89 1.07
CA LEU A 148 -7.00 11.89 2.12
C LEU A 148 -7.07 13.32 1.59
N ALA A 149 -6.58 13.55 0.36
CA ALA A 149 -6.66 14.84 -0.31
C ALA A 149 -8.09 15.28 -0.64
N THR A 150 -9.05 14.35 -0.71
CA THR A 150 -10.47 14.68 -0.89
C THR A 150 -11.16 15.18 0.38
N LEU A 151 -10.61 14.91 1.55
CA LEU A 151 -11.20 15.25 2.84
C LEU A 151 -11.01 16.73 3.14
N LYS A 152 -11.86 17.59 2.58
CA LYS A 152 -11.77 19.05 2.69
C LYS A 152 -12.56 19.63 3.86
N ASP A 153 -13.66 18.97 4.24
CA ASP A 153 -14.53 19.49 5.29
C ASP A 153 -13.88 19.34 6.67
N PRO A 154 -14.04 20.35 7.55
CA PRO A 154 -13.53 20.28 8.92
C PRO A 154 -14.24 19.18 9.71
N PRO A 155 -13.66 18.71 10.83
CA PRO A 155 -14.36 17.85 11.77
C PRO A 155 -15.64 18.53 12.28
N LYS A 156 -16.70 17.73 12.36
CA LYS A 156 -17.97 18.18 12.99
C LYS A 156 -17.88 18.08 14.50
#